data_3af7442500be13bc1de5ccce83ce5a2d
#
_entry.id   3af7442500be13bc1de5ccce83ce5a2d
#
_cell.length_a   1.000
_cell.length_b   1.000
_cell.length_c   1.000
_cell.angle_alpha   90.00
_cell.angle_beta   90.00
_cell.angle_gamma   90.00
#
_symmetry.space_group_name_H-M   'P 1'
#
loop_
_entity.id
_entity.type
_entity.pdbx_description
1 polymer ?
#
loop_
_entity_poly.entity_id
_entity_poly.type
_entity_poly.pdbx_seq_one_letter_code
_entity_poly.pdbx_strand_id
1 'polypeptide(L)'
;MNFSIIQMQSKTFDTLLEMTASFSPDENPGKTAKYIVKETNTNTVVGFIRFGSPLINSKPRNDYLGDVPDLDIFNKRAIMGFNIVPTQPFGFNYLGGKLMAAICCSSDIRRQLNKKYDTEFCLFETTSLYGNIKGGSMYDGMRPYLRYKGDTQSKFLLTLGEEIYPELKAWF
;
A
#
# COMPACT_ATOMS: atom_id res chain seq x y z
N MET A 1 9.93 14.43 15.45
CA MET A 1 8.57 13.90 15.25
C MET A 1 8.57 12.42 15.60
N ASN A 2 7.65 12.01 16.42
CA ASN A 2 7.46 10.60 16.78
C ASN A 2 6.12 10.13 16.19
N PHE A 3 6.08 8.90 15.70
CA PHE A 3 4.88 8.33 15.10
C PHE A 3 4.45 7.07 15.85
N SER A 4 3.17 6.91 16.03
CA SER A 4 2.55 5.67 16.50
C SER A 4 1.83 5.00 15.34
N ILE A 5 1.97 3.68 15.27
CA ILE A 5 1.37 2.85 14.23
C ILE A 5 0.36 1.96 14.92
N ILE A 6 -0.91 2.15 14.61
CA ILE A 6 -2.03 1.51 15.31
C ILE A 6 -2.79 0.62 14.33
N GLN A 7 -2.87 -0.67 14.66
CA GLN A 7 -3.70 -1.59 13.88
C GLN A 7 -5.18 -1.28 14.11
N MET A 8 -5.96 -1.28 13.03
CA MET A 8 -7.39 -0.96 13.05
C MET A 8 -8.26 -2.16 12.69
N GLN A 9 -9.51 -2.12 13.14
CA GLN A 9 -10.56 -3.00 12.62
C GLN A 9 -10.92 -2.57 11.19
N SER A 10 -11.23 -3.56 10.32
CA SER A 10 -11.49 -3.32 8.90
C SER A 10 -12.55 -2.25 8.66
N LYS A 11 -13.73 -2.39 9.25
CA LYS A 11 -14.85 -1.46 9.00
C LYS A 11 -14.49 0.01 9.29
N THR A 12 -13.85 0.28 10.42
CA THR A 12 -13.44 1.65 10.79
C THR A 12 -12.38 2.19 9.85
N PHE A 13 -11.40 1.35 9.47
CA PHE A 13 -10.36 1.74 8.52
C PHE A 13 -10.96 2.10 7.16
N ASP A 14 -11.85 1.28 6.62
CA ASP A 14 -12.43 1.47 5.30
C ASP A 14 -13.27 2.75 5.24
N THR A 15 -14.12 2.99 6.25
CA THR A 15 -14.87 4.25 6.35
C THR A 15 -13.96 5.48 6.37
N LEU A 16 -12.86 5.44 7.13
CA LEU A 16 -11.92 6.56 7.19
C LEU A 16 -11.13 6.71 5.88
N LEU A 17 -10.79 5.60 5.22
CA LEU A 17 -10.08 5.62 3.95
C LEU A 17 -10.94 6.22 2.83
N GLU A 18 -12.22 5.89 2.75
CA GLU A 18 -13.18 6.45 1.79
C GLU A 18 -13.26 7.97 1.87
N MET A 19 -13.13 8.53 3.06
CA MET A 19 -13.11 10.00 3.26
C MET A 19 -11.82 10.68 2.80
N THR A 20 -10.74 9.93 2.58
CA THR A 20 -9.40 10.50 2.35
C THR A 20 -8.74 10.04 1.06
N ALA A 21 -9.13 8.92 0.51
CA ALA A 21 -8.55 8.34 -0.69
C ALA A 21 -9.54 8.37 -1.85
N SER A 22 -9.03 8.76 -3.03
CA SER A 22 -9.80 8.71 -4.29
C SER A 22 -9.94 7.28 -4.86
N PHE A 23 -9.30 6.32 -4.24
CA PHE A 23 -9.29 4.93 -4.70
C PHE A 23 -9.19 3.97 -3.51
N SER A 24 -10.14 3.07 -3.39
CA SER A 24 -10.10 1.94 -2.47
C SER A 24 -10.22 0.64 -3.27
N PRO A 25 -9.13 -0.11 -3.44
CA PRO A 25 -9.20 -1.39 -4.12
C PRO A 25 -9.97 -2.40 -3.28
N ASP A 26 -10.66 -3.32 -3.96
CA ASP A 26 -11.32 -4.46 -3.33
C ASP A 26 -10.36 -5.25 -2.43
N GLU A 27 -10.92 -5.96 -1.47
CA GLU A 27 -10.13 -6.85 -0.61
C GLU A 27 -9.67 -8.06 -1.41
N ASN A 28 -8.36 -8.22 -1.51
CA ASN A 28 -7.80 -9.44 -2.07
C ASN A 28 -7.89 -10.58 -1.05
N PRO A 29 -8.14 -11.82 -1.51
CA PRO A 29 -8.09 -12.97 -0.62
C PRO A 29 -6.70 -13.13 0.02
N GLY A 30 -6.67 -13.62 1.25
CA GLY A 30 -5.44 -13.87 1.99
C GLY A 30 -5.22 -12.93 3.18
N LYS A 31 -3.97 -12.55 3.40
CA LYS A 31 -3.62 -11.69 4.53
C LYS A 31 -4.13 -10.27 4.31
N THR A 32 -4.63 -9.68 5.39
CA THR A 32 -4.98 -8.25 5.42
C THR A 32 -4.63 -7.64 6.77
N ALA A 33 -3.89 -6.53 6.77
CA ALA A 33 -3.56 -5.77 7.96
C ALA A 33 -3.69 -4.28 7.66
N LYS A 34 -4.50 -3.60 8.45
CA LYS A 34 -4.89 -2.20 8.28
C LYS A 34 -4.36 -1.38 9.44
N TYR A 35 -3.64 -0.32 9.14
CA TYR A 35 -2.99 0.56 10.13
C TYR A 35 -3.29 2.01 9.86
N ILE A 36 -3.49 2.77 10.93
CA ILE A 36 -3.37 4.23 10.89
C ILE A 36 -2.03 4.64 11.48
N VAL A 37 -1.48 5.71 10.94
CA VAL A 37 -0.27 6.35 11.46
C VAL A 37 -0.66 7.68 12.07
N LYS A 38 -0.26 7.90 13.32
CA LYS A 38 -0.51 9.14 14.06
C LYS A 38 0.80 9.80 14.45
N GLU A 39 0.83 11.12 14.37
CA GLU A 39 1.86 11.93 15.02
C GLU A 39 1.55 11.98 16.54
N THR A 40 2.52 11.61 17.38
CA THR A 40 2.26 11.35 18.80
C THR A 40 2.01 12.59 19.64
N ASN A 41 2.61 13.74 19.29
CA ASN A 41 2.45 14.95 20.07
C ASN A 41 1.07 15.60 19.86
N THR A 42 0.59 15.58 18.63
CA THR A 42 -0.70 16.19 18.25
C THR A 42 -1.85 15.19 18.19
N ASN A 43 -1.54 13.88 18.29
CA ASN A 43 -2.50 12.79 18.07
C ASN A 43 -3.21 12.85 16.70
N THR A 44 -2.61 13.53 15.73
CA THR A 44 -3.19 13.72 14.39
C THR A 44 -2.92 12.51 13.52
N VAL A 45 -3.93 12.05 12.78
CA VAL A 45 -3.77 10.98 11.78
C VAL A 45 -3.04 11.55 10.57
N VAL A 46 -1.87 10.99 10.26
CA VAL A 46 -1.01 11.44 9.15
C VAL A 46 -1.05 10.49 7.95
N GLY A 47 -1.66 9.33 8.09
CA GLY A 47 -1.84 8.43 6.96
C GLY A 47 -2.45 7.08 7.31
N PHE A 48 -2.73 6.34 6.24
CA PHE A 48 -3.34 5.01 6.25
C PHE A 48 -2.46 4.03 5.49
N ILE A 49 -2.29 2.83 6.02
CA ILE A 49 -1.53 1.75 5.38
C ILE A 49 -2.34 0.47 5.43
N ARG A 50 -2.50 -0.20 4.28
CA ARG A 50 -3.04 -1.55 4.18
C ARG A 50 -1.99 -2.48 3.59
N PHE A 51 -1.69 -3.56 4.30
CA PHE A 51 -0.90 -4.68 3.81
C PHE A 51 -1.79 -5.84 3.44
N GLY A 52 -1.32 -6.65 2.49
CA GLY A 52 -1.97 -7.88 2.09
C GLY A 52 -1.01 -8.88 1.48
N SER A 53 -1.53 -10.07 1.15
CA SER A 53 -0.75 -11.05 0.39
C SER A 53 -0.33 -10.45 -0.96
N PRO A 54 0.91 -10.67 -1.42
CA PRO A 54 1.39 -10.13 -2.67
C PRO A 54 0.59 -10.68 -3.86
N LEU A 55 0.62 -9.97 -4.98
CA LEU A 55 0.07 -10.46 -6.23
C LEU A 55 0.79 -11.75 -6.64
N ILE A 56 0.03 -12.77 -7.04
CA ILE A 56 0.57 -14.08 -7.43
C ILE A 56 1.54 -13.92 -8.61
N ASN A 57 1.18 -13.11 -9.59
CA ASN A 57 1.97 -12.89 -10.78
C ASN A 57 2.33 -11.41 -10.95
N SER A 58 3.60 -11.11 -10.78
CA SER A 58 4.19 -9.78 -11.02
C SER A 58 5.49 -9.95 -11.79
N LYS A 59 5.45 -9.67 -13.09
CA LYS A 59 6.63 -9.83 -13.96
C LYS A 59 7.87 -9.12 -13.43
N PRO A 60 7.84 -7.82 -13.05
CA PRO A 60 9.04 -7.13 -12.57
C PRO A 60 9.64 -7.76 -11.32
N ARG A 61 8.81 -8.29 -10.43
CA ARG A 61 9.28 -9.00 -9.23
C ARG A 61 9.89 -10.35 -9.61
N ASN A 62 9.21 -11.14 -10.45
CA ASN A 62 9.69 -12.46 -10.85
C ASN A 62 11.02 -12.36 -11.61
N ASP A 63 11.15 -11.41 -12.53
CA ASP A 63 12.41 -11.11 -13.23
C ASP A 63 13.55 -10.73 -12.25
N TYR A 64 13.22 -9.98 -11.20
CA TYR A 64 14.20 -9.62 -10.17
C TYR A 64 14.63 -10.81 -9.29
N LEU A 65 13.72 -11.70 -8.97
CA LEU A 65 14.00 -12.90 -8.17
C LEU A 65 14.67 -14.00 -9.01
N GLY A 66 14.55 -13.91 -10.34
CA GLY A 66 15.08 -14.90 -11.28
C GLY A 66 14.16 -16.11 -11.49
N ASP A 67 13.02 -16.16 -10.80
CA ASP A 67 12.04 -17.25 -10.92
C ASP A 67 10.65 -16.80 -10.44
N VAL A 68 9.63 -17.61 -10.75
CA VAL A 68 8.31 -17.51 -10.15
C VAL A 68 8.34 -18.23 -8.80
N PRO A 69 8.18 -17.51 -7.68
CA PRO A 69 8.33 -18.13 -6.38
C PRO A 69 7.19 -19.13 -6.09
N ASP A 70 7.52 -20.22 -5.40
CA ASP A 70 6.53 -21.13 -4.82
C ASP A 70 5.57 -20.35 -3.91
N LEU A 71 4.26 -20.60 -4.05
CA LEU A 71 3.23 -19.81 -3.38
C LEU A 71 3.27 -19.95 -1.86
N ASP A 72 3.57 -21.12 -1.33
CA ASP A 72 3.59 -21.36 0.12
C ASP A 72 4.77 -20.66 0.76
N ILE A 73 5.93 -20.74 0.13
CA ILE A 73 7.15 -20.04 0.57
C ILE A 73 6.92 -18.54 0.44
N PHE A 74 6.38 -18.09 -0.70
CA PHE A 74 6.18 -16.68 -0.97
C PHE A 74 5.20 -16.04 0.02
N ASN A 75 4.10 -16.71 0.33
CA ASN A 75 3.14 -16.24 1.33
C ASN A 75 3.73 -16.10 2.74
N LYS A 76 4.76 -16.86 3.08
CA LYS A 76 5.45 -16.76 4.37
C LYS A 76 6.58 -15.71 4.38
N ARG A 77 7.09 -15.33 3.22
CA ARG A 77 8.28 -14.49 3.09
C ARG A 77 8.02 -13.09 2.51
N ALA A 78 6.86 -12.89 1.89
CA ALA A 78 6.54 -11.64 1.21
C ALA A 78 5.23 -11.00 1.70
N ILE A 79 5.20 -9.68 1.68
CA ILE A 79 4.04 -8.85 2.00
C ILE A 79 3.96 -7.67 1.04
N MET A 80 2.75 -7.27 0.65
CA MET A 80 2.52 -6.14 -0.25
C MET A 80 1.78 -5.00 0.46
N GLY A 81 2.22 -3.76 0.21
CA GLY A 81 1.49 -2.55 0.56
C GLY A 81 0.52 -2.16 -0.57
N PHE A 82 -0.78 -2.26 -0.30
CA PHE A 82 -1.84 -1.93 -1.26
C PHE A 82 -2.29 -0.48 -1.16
N ASN A 83 -2.56 0.00 0.05
CA ASN A 83 -2.87 1.40 0.30
C ASN A 83 -1.73 2.01 1.12
N ILE A 84 -1.13 3.05 0.60
CA ILE A 84 -0.11 3.85 1.27
C ILE A 84 -0.52 5.31 1.05
N VAL A 85 -1.42 5.79 1.89
CA VAL A 85 -2.14 7.06 1.68
C VAL A 85 -1.84 8.03 2.82
N PRO A 86 -1.14 9.14 2.56
CA PRO A 86 -1.01 10.22 3.52
C PRO A 86 -2.29 11.05 3.59
N THR A 87 -2.63 11.56 4.77
CA THR A 87 -3.73 12.51 4.93
C THR A 87 -3.30 13.93 4.58
N GLN A 88 -4.25 14.77 4.19
CA GLN A 88 -4.01 16.19 3.99
C GLN A 88 -4.07 16.93 5.36
N PRO A 89 -3.28 18.00 5.56
CA PRO A 89 -2.34 18.63 4.60
C PRO A 89 -0.97 17.93 4.49
N PHE A 90 -0.70 16.88 5.24
CA PHE A 90 0.60 16.21 5.31
C PHE A 90 1.02 15.58 3.96
N GLY A 91 0.06 15.19 3.13
CA GLY A 91 0.31 14.63 1.82
C GLY A 91 0.93 15.62 0.83
N PHE A 92 0.62 16.90 0.93
CA PHE A 92 1.20 17.94 0.06
C PHE A 92 2.57 18.43 0.53
N ASN A 93 2.78 18.41 1.84
CA ASN A 93 4.00 18.91 2.43
C ASN A 93 4.91 17.75 2.82
N TYR A 94 6.15 17.98 2.99
CA TYR A 94 7.31 17.17 3.42
C TYR A 94 7.13 15.67 3.71
N LEU A 95 6.00 15.26 4.26
CA LEU A 95 5.82 13.90 4.75
C LEU A 95 5.32 12.97 3.64
N GLY A 96 4.29 13.37 2.90
CA GLY A 96 3.77 12.68 1.72
C GLY A 96 3.79 11.15 1.74
N GLY A 97 3.57 10.57 0.59
CA GLY A 97 3.61 9.12 0.41
C GLY A 97 4.95 8.48 0.72
N LYS A 98 6.07 9.22 0.63
CA LYS A 98 7.40 8.67 0.92
C LYS A 98 7.60 8.36 2.40
N LEU A 99 7.08 9.18 3.33
CA LEU A 99 7.11 8.85 4.74
C LEU A 99 6.29 7.59 5.02
N MET A 100 5.08 7.50 4.50
CA MET A 100 4.23 6.32 4.67
C MET A 100 4.91 5.06 4.12
N ALA A 101 5.55 5.16 2.96
CA ALA A 101 6.31 4.06 2.37
C ALA A 101 7.56 3.68 3.20
N ALA A 102 8.25 4.66 3.78
CA ALA A 102 9.37 4.40 4.69
C ALA A 102 8.92 3.67 5.96
N ILE A 103 7.76 4.06 6.51
CA ILE A 103 7.15 3.35 7.65
C ILE A 103 6.84 1.90 7.29
N CYS A 104 6.30 1.63 6.08
CA CYS A 104 6.06 0.27 5.61
C CYS A 104 7.33 -0.59 5.60
N CYS A 105 8.50 0.00 5.31
CA CYS A 105 9.79 -0.67 5.29
C CYS A 105 10.44 -0.79 6.69
N SER A 106 9.82 -0.28 7.73
CA SER A 106 10.41 -0.25 9.07
C SER A 106 10.45 -1.64 9.70
N SER A 107 11.45 -1.84 10.57
CA SER A 107 11.57 -3.06 11.36
C SER A 107 10.40 -3.27 12.32
N ASP A 108 9.77 -2.18 12.77
CA ASP A 108 8.62 -2.23 13.66
C ASP A 108 7.38 -2.82 12.97
N ILE A 109 7.04 -2.35 11.79
CA ILE A 109 5.97 -2.93 10.97
C ILE A 109 6.26 -4.39 10.67
N ARG A 110 7.49 -4.70 10.25
CA ARG A 110 7.87 -6.09 9.95
C ARG A 110 7.67 -7.00 11.17
N ARG A 111 8.09 -6.58 12.37
CA ARG A 111 7.90 -7.36 13.59
C ARG A 111 6.42 -7.57 13.93
N GLN A 112 5.59 -6.52 13.79
CA GLN A 112 4.16 -6.62 14.04
C GLN A 112 3.48 -7.59 13.06
N LEU A 113 3.79 -7.50 11.77
CA LEU A 113 3.25 -8.38 10.74
C LEU A 113 3.70 -9.83 10.92
N ASN A 114 4.99 -10.05 11.23
CA ASN A 114 5.52 -11.38 11.51
C ASN A 114 4.82 -12.01 12.71
N LYS A 115 4.64 -11.25 13.80
CA LYS A 115 3.91 -11.73 14.98
C LYS A 115 2.44 -12.03 14.68
N LYS A 116 1.78 -11.19 13.88
CA LYS A 116 0.36 -11.36 13.54
C LYS A 116 0.09 -12.61 12.72
N TYR A 117 0.97 -12.94 11.77
CA TYR A 117 0.75 -14.00 10.79
C TYR A 117 1.60 -15.25 11.01
N ASP A 118 2.41 -15.26 12.06
CA ASP A 118 3.40 -16.33 12.32
C ASP A 118 4.29 -16.58 11.08
N THR A 119 4.96 -15.54 10.63
CA THR A 119 5.73 -15.50 9.37
C THR A 119 7.09 -14.86 9.59
N GLU A 120 7.94 -14.96 8.57
CA GLU A 120 9.24 -14.28 8.53
C GLU A 120 9.38 -13.47 7.25
N PHE A 121 8.64 -12.37 7.16
CA PHE A 121 8.69 -11.50 5.99
C PHE A 121 10.08 -10.92 5.78
N CYS A 122 10.63 -11.12 4.59
CA CYS A 122 11.90 -10.56 4.14
C CYS A 122 11.76 -9.74 2.84
N LEU A 123 10.63 -9.84 2.16
CA LEU A 123 10.31 -9.06 0.97
C LEU A 123 9.09 -8.19 1.23
N PHE A 124 9.23 -6.89 0.99
CA PHE A 124 8.12 -5.94 0.89
C PHE A 124 8.04 -5.43 -0.55
N GLU A 125 6.84 -5.44 -1.10
CA GLU A 125 6.59 -4.87 -2.43
C GLU A 125 5.40 -3.90 -2.42
N THR A 126 5.38 -2.97 -3.35
CA THR A 126 4.27 -2.06 -3.62
C THR A 126 4.31 -1.60 -5.06
N THR A 127 3.19 -1.12 -5.57
CA THR A 127 3.08 -0.52 -6.90
C THR A 127 2.81 0.98 -6.79
N SER A 128 3.29 1.75 -7.76
CA SER A 128 3.02 3.18 -7.87
C SER A 128 1.94 3.42 -8.92
N LEU A 129 0.87 4.09 -8.53
CA LEU A 129 -0.25 4.44 -9.43
C LEU A 129 0.17 5.33 -10.61
N TYR A 130 1.17 6.18 -10.42
CA TYR A 130 1.50 7.26 -11.37
C TYR A 130 2.85 7.07 -12.07
N GLY A 131 3.45 5.88 -11.99
CA GLY A 131 4.78 5.63 -12.53
C GLY A 131 4.93 6.02 -14.00
N ASN A 132 4.01 5.58 -14.84
CA ASN A 132 4.04 5.83 -16.28
C ASN A 132 3.62 7.27 -16.67
N ILE A 133 2.79 7.92 -15.86
CA ILE A 133 2.27 9.26 -16.17
C ILE A 133 3.34 10.33 -15.90
N LYS A 134 4.16 10.13 -14.87
CA LYS A 134 5.17 11.09 -14.44
C LYS A 134 6.59 10.74 -14.88
N GLY A 135 6.76 9.69 -15.69
CA GLY A 135 8.08 9.23 -16.15
C GLY A 135 8.98 8.69 -15.05
N GLY A 136 8.43 8.39 -13.86
CA GLY A 136 9.17 7.86 -12.74
C GLY A 136 8.28 7.43 -11.59
N SER A 137 8.76 6.50 -10.75
CA SER A 137 8.04 6.05 -9.57
C SER A 137 7.92 7.18 -8.55
N MET A 138 6.77 7.30 -7.88
CA MET A 138 6.61 8.22 -6.77
C MET A 138 7.55 7.90 -5.57
N TYR A 139 8.16 6.71 -5.57
CA TYR A 139 9.10 6.26 -4.56
C TYR A 139 10.57 6.41 -4.97
N ASP A 140 10.85 7.12 -6.07
CA ASP A 140 12.22 7.43 -6.46
C ASP A 140 12.94 8.24 -5.39
N GLY A 141 14.23 7.92 -5.19
CA GLY A 141 15.03 8.53 -4.14
C GLY A 141 14.91 7.85 -2.77
N MET A 142 14.14 6.76 -2.63
CA MET A 142 13.99 6.02 -1.38
C MET A 142 15.02 4.88 -1.18
N ARG A 143 16.05 4.81 -2.02
CA ARG A 143 17.15 3.85 -1.78
C ARG A 143 17.81 4.10 -0.42
N PRO A 144 18.18 3.05 0.31
CA PRO A 144 18.16 1.62 -0.04
C PRO A 144 16.81 0.92 0.26
N TYR A 145 15.82 1.61 0.83
CA TYR A 145 14.57 1.00 1.34
C TYR A 145 13.67 0.46 0.24
N LEU A 146 13.46 1.25 -0.81
CA LEU A 146 12.69 0.85 -1.99
C LEU A 146 13.54 1.01 -3.26
N ARG A 147 13.39 0.05 -4.17
CA ARG A 147 14.08 0.04 -5.46
C ARG A 147 13.08 -0.26 -6.57
N TYR A 148 13.08 0.56 -7.60
CA TYR A 148 12.32 0.30 -8.82
C TYR A 148 12.81 -0.99 -9.49
N LYS A 149 11.88 -1.84 -9.91
CA LYS A 149 12.14 -3.15 -10.52
C LYS A 149 11.53 -3.32 -11.91
N GLY A 150 10.79 -2.36 -12.37
CA GLY A 150 10.14 -2.38 -13.67
C GLY A 150 8.68 -1.96 -13.61
N ASP A 151 8.09 -1.81 -14.79
CA ASP A 151 6.68 -1.46 -14.95
C ASP A 151 5.81 -2.69 -15.06
N THR A 152 4.64 -2.66 -14.43
CA THR A 152 3.57 -3.61 -14.70
C THR A 152 2.83 -3.16 -15.96
N GLN A 153 2.31 -4.12 -16.73
CA GLN A 153 1.48 -3.79 -17.90
C GLN A 153 0.05 -3.38 -17.51
N SER A 154 -0.26 -3.38 -16.23
CA SER A 154 -1.58 -2.98 -15.71
C SER A 154 -1.79 -1.50 -15.92
N LYS A 155 -2.91 -1.14 -16.52
CA LYS A 155 -3.40 0.24 -16.59
C LYS A 155 -4.43 0.43 -15.49
N PHE A 156 -4.21 1.40 -14.63
CA PHE A 156 -5.26 1.85 -13.73
C PHE A 156 -6.25 2.68 -14.54
N LEU A 157 -7.42 2.12 -14.75
CA LEU A 157 -8.58 2.86 -15.24
C LEU A 157 -9.38 3.30 -14.03
N LEU A 158 -9.79 4.57 -14.01
CA LEU A 158 -10.86 5.00 -13.11
C LEU A 158 -12.13 4.26 -13.56
N THR A 159 -12.47 3.20 -12.88
CA THR A 159 -13.74 2.51 -13.09
C THR A 159 -14.74 3.08 -12.10
N LEU A 160 -15.80 3.66 -12.62
CA LEU A 160 -17.00 3.89 -11.83
C LEU A 160 -17.61 2.53 -11.54
N GLY A 161 -18.00 2.30 -10.27
CA GLY A 161 -18.65 1.05 -9.90
C GLY A 161 -19.87 0.79 -10.80
N GLU A 162 -20.11 -0.46 -11.15
CA GLU A 162 -21.23 -0.87 -12.02
C GLU A 162 -22.58 -0.36 -11.48
N GLU A 163 -22.69 -0.18 -10.18
CA GLU A 163 -23.90 0.34 -9.50
C GLU A 163 -24.14 1.83 -9.78
N ILE A 164 -23.09 2.63 -9.84
CA ILE A 164 -23.18 4.10 -10.01
C ILE A 164 -23.16 4.50 -11.48
N TYR A 165 -22.59 3.67 -12.35
CA TYR A 165 -22.46 3.97 -13.77
C TYR A 165 -23.78 4.26 -14.49
N PRO A 166 -24.89 3.51 -14.26
CA PRO A 166 -26.19 3.79 -14.88
C PRO A 166 -26.78 5.14 -14.47
N GLU A 167 -26.62 5.52 -13.19
CA GLU A 167 -27.12 6.80 -12.66
C GLU A 167 -26.34 7.97 -13.27
N LEU A 168 -25.02 7.86 -13.31
CA LEU A 168 -24.17 8.89 -13.93
C LEU A 168 -24.40 9.02 -15.44
N LYS A 169 -24.62 7.89 -16.13
CA LYS A 169 -24.95 7.90 -17.56
C LYS A 169 -26.30 8.55 -17.85
N ALA A 170 -27.26 8.48 -16.93
CA ALA A 170 -28.55 9.14 -17.06
C ALA A 170 -28.46 10.67 -16.78
N TRP A 171 -27.39 11.12 -16.13
CA TRP A 171 -27.12 12.53 -15.80
C TRP A 171 -26.42 13.29 -16.93
N PHE A 172 -25.70 12.61 -17.80
CA PHE A 172 -25.00 13.14 -18.96
C PHE A 172 -25.72 12.84 -20.28
#